data_701de47157cce743ce2e00b5ced0092f
#
_entry.id   701de47157cce743ce2e00b5ced0092f
#
_cell.length_a   1.000
_cell.length_b   1.000
_cell.length_c   1.000
_cell.angle_alpha   90.00
_cell.angle_beta   90.00
_cell.angle_gamma   90.00
#
_symmetry.space_group_name_H-M   'P 1'
#
loop_
_entity.id
_entity.type
_entity.pdbx_description
1 polymer ?
#
loop_
_entity_poly.entity_id
_entity_poly.type
_entity_poly.pdbx_seq_one_letter_code
_entity_poly.pdbx_strand_id
1 'polypeptide(L)'
;MCIRDRDDAVRMGNDIVYGLAAGVWTSDIGRALRMSERLKAGTVWVNTYRAVSFTSPFGGYKRSGEGRESGKEAIKEFLQVKSVWIAQQTTATNPFVMR
;
A
#
# COMPACT_ATOMS: atom_id res chain seq x y z
N MET A 1 -14.74 -23.84 -9.45
CA MET A 1 -13.61 -23.52 -10.34
C MET A 1 -12.33 -24.12 -9.75
N CYS A 2 -11.69 -25.03 -10.48
CA CYS A 2 -10.44 -25.63 -10.01
C CYS A 2 -9.26 -24.70 -10.34
N ILE A 3 -8.63 -24.14 -9.34
CA ILE A 3 -7.37 -23.42 -9.48
C ILE A 3 -6.26 -24.46 -9.43
N ARG A 4 -5.54 -24.63 -10.54
CA ARG A 4 -4.56 -25.72 -10.70
C ARG A 4 -3.28 -25.51 -9.92
N ASP A 5 -2.87 -24.26 -9.68
CA ASP A 5 -1.67 -23.95 -8.92
C ASP A 5 -1.73 -22.56 -8.25
N ARG A 6 -0.69 -22.25 -7.50
CA ARG A 6 -0.56 -21.00 -6.75
C ARG A 6 -0.32 -19.78 -7.62
N ASP A 7 0.38 -19.98 -8.73
CA ASP A 7 0.65 -18.90 -9.66
C ASP A 7 -0.62 -18.44 -10.36
N ASP A 8 -1.49 -19.38 -10.73
CA ASP A 8 -2.82 -19.09 -11.25
C ASP A 8 -3.69 -18.35 -10.22
N ALA A 9 -3.65 -18.75 -8.96
CA ALA A 9 -4.39 -18.08 -7.89
C ALA A 9 -3.95 -16.61 -7.73
N VAL A 10 -2.66 -16.35 -7.75
CA VAL A 10 -2.11 -14.97 -7.68
C VAL A 10 -2.50 -14.18 -8.93
N ARG A 11 -2.33 -14.76 -10.10
CA ARG A 11 -2.70 -14.11 -11.36
C ARG A 11 -4.17 -13.71 -11.38
N MET A 12 -5.06 -14.63 -11.00
CA MET A 12 -6.50 -14.37 -10.96
C MET A 12 -6.88 -13.38 -9.87
N GLY A 13 -6.26 -13.46 -8.69
CA GLY A 13 -6.49 -12.52 -7.60
C GLY A 13 -6.04 -11.10 -7.93
N ASN A 14 -5.01 -10.95 -8.78
CA ASN A 14 -4.53 -9.66 -9.23
C ASN A 14 -5.21 -9.13 -10.50
N ASP A 15 -6.02 -9.96 -11.16
CA ASP A 15 -6.67 -9.62 -12.44
C ASP A 15 -7.98 -8.85 -12.23
N ILE A 16 -7.93 -7.83 -11.37
CA ILE A 16 -9.03 -6.88 -11.15
C ILE A 16 -8.45 -5.48 -10.98
N VAL A 17 -9.31 -4.47 -11.18
CA VAL A 17 -8.91 -3.06 -11.04
C VAL A 17 -8.82 -2.61 -9.57
N TYR A 18 -9.34 -3.39 -8.65
CA TYR A 18 -9.35 -3.09 -7.22
C TYR A 18 -8.24 -3.85 -6.47
N GLY A 19 -7.86 -3.35 -5.32
CA GLY A 19 -6.84 -3.94 -4.47
C GLY A 19 -6.99 -3.51 -3.02
N LEU A 20 -8.20 -3.62 -2.44
CA LEU A 20 -8.42 -3.23 -1.06
C LEU A 20 -7.86 -4.27 -0.10
N ALA A 21 -8.30 -5.50 -0.23
CA ALA A 21 -7.94 -6.56 0.68
C ALA A 21 -7.99 -7.94 0.00
N ALA A 22 -7.25 -8.87 0.57
CA ALA A 22 -7.26 -10.27 0.16
C ALA A 22 -7.17 -11.19 1.38
N GLY A 23 -7.68 -12.41 1.25
CA GLY A 23 -7.60 -13.43 2.27
C GLY A 23 -6.96 -14.71 1.73
N VAL A 24 -6.10 -15.32 2.53
CA VAL A 24 -5.40 -16.56 2.20
C VAL A 24 -5.54 -17.53 3.36
N TRP A 25 -5.90 -18.77 3.07
CA TRP A 25 -5.95 -19.85 4.05
C TRP A 25 -4.96 -20.93 3.68
N THR A 26 -4.01 -21.19 4.56
CA THR A 26 -2.96 -22.20 4.39
C THR A 26 -2.36 -22.59 5.72
N SER A 27 -1.91 -23.84 5.82
CA SER A 27 -1.12 -24.32 6.96
C SER A 27 0.39 -24.16 6.76
N ASP A 28 0.82 -23.76 5.57
CA ASP A 28 2.23 -23.58 5.20
C ASP A 28 2.61 -22.10 5.30
N ILE A 29 3.47 -21.76 6.27
CA ILE A 29 3.93 -20.39 6.51
C ILE A 29 4.70 -19.82 5.30
N GLY A 30 5.52 -20.63 4.64
CA GLY A 30 6.24 -20.19 3.43
C GLY A 30 5.29 -19.80 2.31
N ARG A 31 4.21 -20.53 2.14
CA ARG A 31 3.14 -20.20 1.18
C ARG A 31 2.42 -18.91 1.58
N ALA A 32 2.09 -18.77 2.85
CA ALA A 32 1.44 -17.56 3.37
C ALA A 32 2.25 -16.30 3.06
N LEU A 33 3.56 -16.34 3.31
CA LEU A 33 4.47 -15.23 3.05
C LEU A 33 4.56 -14.91 1.54
N ARG A 34 4.75 -15.91 0.71
CA ARG A 34 4.82 -15.72 -0.76
C ARG A 34 3.53 -15.14 -1.33
N MET A 35 2.37 -15.62 -0.87
CA MET A 35 1.08 -15.12 -1.32
C MET A 35 0.85 -13.67 -0.86
N SER A 36 1.20 -13.34 0.37
CA SER A 36 1.04 -11.98 0.90
C SER A 36 1.90 -10.96 0.14
N GLU A 37 3.09 -11.33 -0.30
CA GLU A 37 3.94 -10.45 -1.12
C GLU A 37 3.43 -10.27 -2.55
N ARG A 38 2.89 -11.32 -3.14
CA ARG A 38 2.50 -11.32 -4.55
C ARG A 38 1.10 -10.78 -4.82
N LEU A 39 0.20 -10.83 -3.85
CA LEU A 39 -1.15 -10.27 -3.98
C LEU A 39 -1.10 -8.75 -3.85
N LYS A 40 -1.65 -8.07 -4.85
CA LYS A 40 -1.68 -6.60 -4.93
C LYS A 40 -2.89 -6.05 -4.20
N ALA A 41 -2.83 -6.04 -2.88
CA ALA A 41 -3.87 -5.53 -2.00
C ALA A 41 -3.25 -4.77 -0.84
N GLY A 42 -3.95 -3.77 -0.33
CA GLY A 42 -3.49 -2.97 0.80
C GLY A 42 -3.44 -3.74 2.11
N THR A 43 -4.29 -4.75 2.25
CA THR A 43 -4.30 -5.66 3.39
C THR A 43 -4.42 -7.10 2.90
N VAL A 44 -3.58 -7.98 3.43
CA VAL A 44 -3.68 -9.42 3.20
C VAL A 44 -3.85 -10.12 4.53
N TRP A 45 -4.94 -10.82 4.71
CA TRP A 45 -5.20 -11.64 5.88
C TRP A 45 -4.80 -13.09 5.62
N VAL A 46 -4.12 -13.68 6.59
CA VAL A 46 -3.75 -15.10 6.54
C VAL A 46 -4.47 -15.84 7.67
N ASN A 47 -5.26 -16.85 7.30
CA ASN A 47 -6.04 -17.70 8.21
C ASN A 47 -7.00 -16.91 9.12
N THR A 48 -7.36 -15.71 8.71
CA THR A 48 -8.33 -14.85 9.40
C THR A 48 -9.04 -13.99 8.36
N TYR A 49 -10.08 -13.29 8.76
CA TYR A 49 -10.81 -12.39 7.87
C TYR A 49 -11.36 -11.19 8.64
N ARG A 50 -11.21 -10.01 8.03
CA ARG A 50 -11.69 -8.74 8.58
C ARG A 50 -11.09 -8.37 9.95
N ALA A 51 -9.93 -8.93 10.28
CA ALA A 51 -9.19 -8.47 11.44
C ALA A 51 -8.63 -7.08 11.16
N VAL A 52 -9.00 -6.11 11.96
CA VAL A 52 -8.55 -4.72 11.85
C VAL A 52 -8.02 -4.23 13.19
N SER A 53 -7.06 -3.33 13.13
CA SER A 53 -6.50 -2.69 14.32
C SER A 53 -6.35 -1.20 14.05
N PHE A 54 -6.70 -0.37 15.02
CA PHE A 54 -6.53 1.08 14.92
C PHE A 54 -5.05 1.52 14.84
N THR A 55 -4.12 0.63 15.16
CA THR A 55 -2.67 0.88 15.06
C THR A 55 -2.08 0.46 13.72
N SER A 56 -2.83 -0.29 12.92
CA SER A 56 -2.39 -0.79 11.62
C SER A 56 -3.06 -0.02 10.50
N PRO A 57 -2.31 0.53 9.53
CA PRO A 57 -2.90 1.23 8.40
C PRO A 57 -3.82 0.31 7.59
N PHE A 58 -4.96 0.84 7.18
CA PHE A 58 -5.91 0.17 6.31
C PHE A 58 -6.22 1.04 5.10
N GLY A 59 -6.13 0.49 3.93
CA GLY A 59 -6.42 1.20 2.68
C GLY A 59 -6.10 0.37 1.46
N GLY A 60 -6.49 0.87 0.31
CA GLY A 60 -6.45 0.14 -0.94
C GLY A 60 -5.19 0.32 -1.76
N TYR A 61 -5.03 -0.56 -2.71
CA TYR A 61 -4.16 -0.41 -3.87
C TYR A 61 -5.05 -0.19 -5.11
N LYS A 62 -4.45 0.20 -6.20
CA LYS A 62 -5.13 0.37 -7.50
C LYS A 62 -6.35 1.30 -7.35
N ARG A 63 -7.47 0.96 -7.97
CA ARG A 63 -8.71 1.75 -7.91
C ARG A 63 -9.48 1.68 -6.59
N SER A 64 -9.03 0.89 -5.64
CA SER A 64 -9.58 0.94 -4.28
C SER A 64 -9.18 2.20 -3.52
N GLY A 65 -8.24 2.99 -4.04
CA GLY A 65 -7.84 4.28 -3.52
C GLY A 65 -6.42 4.30 -2.98
N GLU A 66 -5.94 5.50 -2.69
CA GLU A 66 -4.57 5.74 -2.22
C GLU A 66 -4.50 6.04 -0.72
N GLY A 67 -5.60 6.50 -0.13
CA GLY A 67 -5.66 6.88 1.28
C GLY A 67 -5.47 5.72 2.24
N ARG A 68 -5.14 6.06 3.48
CA ARG A 68 -5.02 5.10 4.58
C ARG A 68 -5.80 5.59 5.79
N GLU A 69 -6.53 4.66 6.41
CA GLU A 69 -7.15 4.83 7.72
C GLU A 69 -6.31 4.14 8.78
N SER A 70 -6.46 4.57 10.01
CA SER A 70 -5.78 3.98 11.17
C SER A 70 -4.25 4.04 11.11
N GLY A 71 -3.59 3.75 12.22
CA GLY A 71 -2.15 3.83 12.34
C GLY A 71 -1.62 5.27 12.24
N LYS A 72 -0.31 5.41 12.34
CA LYS A 72 0.36 6.72 12.25
C LYS A 72 0.27 7.35 10.86
N GLU A 73 0.11 6.54 9.84
CA GLU A 73 0.04 7.02 8.46
C GLU A 73 -1.25 7.78 8.16
N ALA A 74 -2.32 7.51 8.91
CA ALA A 74 -3.62 8.18 8.72
C ALA A 74 -3.54 9.70 8.90
N ILE A 75 -2.62 10.19 9.71
CA ILE A 75 -2.46 11.63 9.92
C ILE A 75 -2.05 12.37 8.65
N LYS A 76 -1.37 11.70 7.73
CA LYS A 76 -0.91 12.29 6.47
C LYS A 76 -2.07 12.71 5.57
N GLU A 77 -3.24 12.08 5.70
CA GLU A 77 -4.44 12.43 4.93
C GLU A 77 -4.98 13.83 5.28
N PHE A 78 -4.65 14.34 6.47
CA PHE A 78 -5.08 15.65 6.97
C PHE A 78 -4.00 16.72 6.85
N LEU A 79 -2.82 16.38 6.32
CA LEU A 79 -1.67 17.25 6.24
C LEU A 79 -1.28 17.53 4.80
N GLN A 80 -0.74 18.72 4.59
CA GLN A 80 -0.11 19.09 3.33
C GLN A 80 1.34 19.44 3.59
N VAL A 81 2.21 19.02 2.68
CA VAL A 81 3.64 19.33 2.75
C VAL A 81 3.87 20.74 2.25
N LYS A 82 4.59 21.52 3.03
CA LYS A 82 5.01 22.88 2.66
C LYS A 82 6.52 22.97 2.74
N SER A 83 7.13 23.50 1.71
CA SER A 83 8.57 23.79 1.71
C SER A 83 8.78 25.30 1.91
N VAL A 84 9.68 25.65 2.82
CA VAL A 84 10.04 27.06 3.09
C VAL A 84 11.54 27.20 2.90
N TRP A 85 11.92 28.12 2.06
CA TRP A 85 13.32 28.41 1.75
C TRP A 85 13.61 29.85 2.19
N ILE A 86 14.55 30.02 3.10
CA ILE A 86 14.93 31.34 3.62
C ILE A 86 16.41 31.52 3.37
N ALA A 87 16.77 32.54 2.59
CA ALA A 87 18.14 32.96 2.41
C ALA A 87 18.44 34.16 3.36
N GLN A 88 19.49 34.03 4.11
CA GLN A 88 19.94 35.14 5.00
C GLN A 88 20.65 36.26 4.23
N GLN A 89 21.16 35.94 3.05
CA GLN A 89 21.79 36.95 2.15
C GLN A 89 21.15 36.81 0.78
N THR A 90 20.73 37.94 0.23
CA THR A 90 20.19 38.00 -1.13
C THR A 90 21.32 38.22 -2.13
N THR A 91 21.93 37.16 -2.62
CA THR A 91 22.72 37.21 -3.85
C THR A 91 21.86 36.85 -5.03
N ALA A 92 21.81 37.72 -6.05
CA ALA A 92 21.10 37.41 -7.28
C ALA A 92 21.81 36.23 -7.98
N THR A 93 21.19 35.06 -7.95
CA THR A 93 21.65 33.89 -8.70
C THR A 93 21.05 33.89 -10.07
N ASN A 94 21.83 33.46 -11.07
CA ASN A 94 21.31 33.30 -12.42
C ASN A 94 20.21 32.20 -12.42
N PRO A 95 18.95 32.53 -12.76
CA PRO A 95 17.86 31.57 -12.70
C PRO A 95 17.98 30.43 -13.72
N PHE A 96 18.87 30.55 -14.70
CA PHE A 96 19.11 29.55 -15.73
C PHE A 96 20.21 28.52 -15.36
N VAL A 97 20.87 28.68 -14.22
CA VAL A 97 21.88 27.76 -13.72
C VAL A 97 21.28 26.94 -12.59
N MET A 98 21.03 25.67 -12.83
CA MET A 98 20.64 24.71 -11.80
C MET A 98 21.92 24.19 -11.10
N ARG A 99 21.94 24.29 -9.79
CA ARG A 99 22.98 23.73 -8.94
C ARG A 99 22.45 22.55 -8.13
#